data_9aa66cc302b915691761f47be5da10c0
#
_entry.id   9aa66cc302b915691761f47be5da10c0
#
_cell.length_a   1.000
_cell.length_b   1.000
_cell.length_c   1.000
_cell.angle_alpha   90.00
_cell.angle_beta   90.00
_cell.angle_gamma   90.00
#
_symmetry.space_group_name_H-M   'P 1'
#
loop_
_entity.id
_entity.type
_entity.pdbx_description
1 polymer ?
#
loop_
_entity_poly.entity_id
_entity_poly.type
_entity_poly.pdbx_seq_one_letter_code
_entity_poly.pdbx_strand_id
1 'polypeptide(L)'
;MTEEQALTLVAKAKEFPGKDYDFVAVFDCLHDMGDPVGAAHVRAALSNDGSWMIVEPFANDDLGDNLNPVGRVYYSFSTLLCTPCSRSQEVGMCLGAQAGEKQMQKVVNSAGFSRFRRATQTPFNLVYEARP
;
A
#
# COMPACT_ATOMS: atom_id res chain seq x y z
N MET A 1 18.83 -9.08 17.18
CA MET A 1 18.57 -9.85 15.94
C MET A 1 19.89 -9.98 15.22
N THR A 2 20.41 -11.19 15.10
CA THR A 2 21.66 -11.45 14.37
C THR A 2 21.36 -11.54 12.88
N GLU A 3 22.35 -11.33 12.00
CA GLU A 3 22.18 -11.47 10.54
C GLU A 3 21.62 -12.85 10.13
N GLU A 4 21.89 -13.89 10.91
CA GLU A 4 21.35 -15.24 10.70
C GLU A 4 19.83 -15.36 10.92
N GLN A 5 19.19 -14.38 11.53
CA GLN A 5 17.74 -14.36 11.79
C GLN A 5 16.94 -13.63 10.73
N ALA A 6 17.58 -13.03 9.73
CA ALA A 6 16.90 -12.43 8.59
C ALA A 6 16.57 -13.52 7.56
N LEU A 7 15.33 -13.99 7.56
CA LEU A 7 14.84 -14.93 6.57
C LEU A 7 14.30 -14.16 5.36
N THR A 8 14.88 -14.39 4.19
CA THR A 8 14.30 -13.93 2.93
C THR A 8 13.36 -15.01 2.39
N LEU A 9 12.07 -14.66 2.29
CA LEU A 9 11.04 -15.52 1.77
C LEU A 9 10.33 -14.84 0.60
N VAL A 10 10.19 -15.54 -0.53
CA VAL A 10 9.36 -15.09 -1.63
C VAL A 10 7.96 -15.66 -1.45
N ALA A 11 6.98 -14.79 -1.22
CA ALA A 11 5.58 -15.17 -1.05
C ALA A 11 4.66 -14.10 -1.66
N LYS A 12 3.42 -14.49 -1.97
CA LYS A 12 2.40 -13.51 -2.36
C LYS A 12 1.96 -12.69 -1.15
N ALA A 13 1.64 -11.42 -1.36
CA ALA A 13 1.23 -10.51 -0.28
C ALA A 13 -0.02 -11.01 0.51
N LYS A 14 -0.85 -11.83 -0.09
CA LYS A 14 -2.04 -12.43 0.52
C LYS A 14 -1.84 -13.84 1.10
N GLU A 15 -0.62 -14.36 1.09
CA GLU A 15 -0.33 -15.76 1.45
C GLU A 15 0.97 -15.93 2.26
N PHE A 16 1.65 -14.85 2.65
CA PHE A 16 2.90 -14.98 3.41
C PHE A 16 2.67 -15.64 4.77
N PRO A 17 3.59 -16.50 5.23
CA PRO A 17 3.44 -17.23 6.48
C PRO A 17 3.68 -16.35 7.70
N GLY A 18 3.29 -16.85 8.87
CA GLY A 18 3.54 -16.23 10.16
C GLY A 18 2.33 -15.47 10.69
N LYS A 19 2.42 -15.17 11.98
CA LYS A 19 1.41 -14.43 12.76
C LYS A 19 2.10 -13.62 13.83
N ASP A 20 1.33 -12.72 14.44
CA ASP A 20 1.76 -11.90 15.58
C ASP A 20 2.96 -11.01 15.25
N TYR A 21 3.01 -10.51 14.01
CA TYR A 21 3.99 -9.51 13.63
C TYR A 21 3.69 -8.18 14.33
N ASP A 22 4.71 -7.57 14.93
CA ASP A 22 4.60 -6.23 15.51
C ASP A 22 4.60 -5.14 14.42
N PHE A 23 5.23 -5.44 13.28
CA PHE A 23 5.38 -4.47 12.21
C PHE A 23 5.42 -5.15 10.83
N VAL A 24 4.63 -4.62 9.91
CA VAL A 24 4.67 -4.96 8.48
C VAL A 24 4.84 -3.67 7.68
N ALA A 25 5.63 -3.71 6.63
CA ALA A 25 5.82 -2.56 5.75
C ALA A 25 5.68 -2.96 4.28
N VAL A 26 5.10 -2.04 3.49
CA VAL A 26 5.04 -2.12 2.03
C VAL A 26 5.53 -0.81 1.43
N PHE A 27 6.22 -0.91 0.30
CA PHE A 27 6.83 0.23 -0.36
C PHE A 27 6.45 0.26 -1.83
N ASP A 28 5.75 1.29 -2.25
CA ASP A 28 5.37 1.58 -3.64
C ASP A 28 4.82 0.34 -4.38
N CYS A 29 3.95 -0.44 -3.73
CA CYS A 29 3.46 -1.68 -4.32
C CYS A 29 1.97 -1.96 -4.09
N LEU A 30 1.34 -1.37 -3.08
CA LEU A 30 -0.08 -1.63 -2.80
C LEU A 30 -0.96 -1.19 -3.97
N HIS A 31 -0.63 -0.08 -4.61
CA HIS A 31 -1.35 0.45 -5.77
C HIS A 31 -1.21 -0.41 -7.05
N ASP A 32 -0.18 -1.25 -7.12
CA ASP A 32 0.07 -2.17 -8.24
C ASP A 32 -0.64 -3.53 -8.05
N MET A 33 -1.11 -3.82 -6.83
CA MET A 33 -1.82 -5.07 -6.56
C MET A 33 -3.18 -5.06 -7.26
N GLY A 34 -3.51 -6.18 -7.90
CA GLY A 34 -4.84 -6.39 -8.47
C GLY A 34 -5.94 -6.45 -7.41
N ASP A 35 -5.58 -6.96 -6.23
CA ASP A 35 -6.46 -7.03 -5.06
C ASP A 35 -5.79 -6.40 -3.82
N PRO A 36 -5.77 -5.07 -3.72
CA PRO A 36 -5.20 -4.40 -2.56
C PRO A 36 -6.01 -4.64 -1.27
N VAL A 37 -7.29 -5.01 -1.38
CA VAL A 37 -8.12 -5.41 -0.22
C VAL A 37 -7.74 -6.81 0.27
N GLY A 38 -7.25 -7.68 -0.62
CA GLY A 38 -6.68 -8.98 -0.25
C GLY A 38 -5.43 -8.85 0.64
N ALA A 39 -4.83 -7.66 0.74
CA ALA A 39 -3.87 -7.30 1.79
C ALA A 39 -4.49 -7.33 3.21
N ALA A 40 -5.80 -7.66 3.36
CA ALA A 40 -6.40 -8.09 4.63
C ALA A 40 -5.63 -9.22 5.32
N HIS A 41 -4.84 -10.00 4.55
CA HIS A 41 -3.90 -10.95 5.14
C HIS A 41 -2.91 -10.29 6.10
N VAL A 42 -2.45 -9.06 5.80
CA VAL A 42 -1.62 -8.27 6.72
C VAL A 42 -2.34 -8.05 8.05
N ARG A 43 -3.66 -7.72 7.99
CA ARG A 43 -4.46 -7.53 9.21
C ARG A 43 -4.53 -8.80 10.07
N ALA A 44 -4.68 -9.95 9.44
CA ALA A 44 -4.73 -11.25 10.13
C ALA A 44 -3.37 -11.72 10.66
N ALA A 45 -2.28 -11.23 10.06
CA ALA A 45 -0.92 -11.57 10.44
C ALA A 45 -0.32 -10.65 11.51
N LEU A 46 -0.87 -9.44 11.69
CA LEU A 46 -0.42 -8.50 12.72
C LEU A 46 -0.90 -8.92 14.12
N SER A 47 -0.06 -8.63 15.11
CA SER A 47 -0.46 -8.64 16.52
C SER A 47 -1.53 -7.56 16.78
N ASN A 48 -2.24 -7.64 17.91
CA ASN A 48 -3.28 -6.68 18.27
C ASN A 48 -2.77 -5.23 18.40
N ASP A 49 -1.51 -5.06 18.77
CA ASP A 49 -0.84 -3.76 18.88
C ASP A 49 0.09 -3.46 17.70
N GLY A 50 0.11 -4.34 16.69
CA GLY A 50 0.96 -4.23 15.53
C GLY A 50 0.63 -3.04 14.64
N SER A 51 1.58 -2.65 13.81
CA SER A 51 1.44 -1.54 12.86
C SER A 51 1.75 -1.98 11.44
N TRP A 52 0.95 -1.53 10.49
CA TRP A 52 1.23 -1.63 9.07
C TRP A 52 1.65 -0.27 8.53
N MET A 53 2.88 -0.16 8.06
CA MET A 53 3.40 1.01 7.36
C MET A 53 3.20 0.83 5.85
N ILE A 54 2.57 1.82 5.23
CA ILE A 54 2.29 1.84 3.80
C ILE A 54 2.96 3.08 3.21
N VAL A 55 3.95 2.86 2.37
CA VAL A 55 4.61 3.93 1.62
C VAL A 55 4.13 3.88 0.18
N GLU A 56 3.54 4.98 -0.30
CA GLU A 56 2.96 5.07 -1.63
C GLU A 56 3.38 6.36 -2.35
N PRO A 57 3.29 6.42 -3.67
CA PRO A 57 3.57 7.64 -4.42
C PRO A 57 2.73 8.82 -3.92
N PHE A 58 3.31 10.01 -3.92
CA PHE A 58 2.59 11.21 -3.49
C PHE A 58 1.45 11.52 -4.45
N ALA A 59 0.24 11.54 -3.93
CA ALA A 59 -0.97 11.94 -4.64
C ALA A 59 -1.92 12.70 -3.70
N ASN A 60 -2.47 13.80 -4.20
CA ASN A 60 -3.62 14.44 -3.57
C ASN A 60 -4.92 13.76 -4.01
N ASP A 61 -5.99 13.96 -3.27
CA ASP A 61 -7.30 13.38 -3.60
C ASP A 61 -7.93 13.98 -4.87
N ASP A 62 -7.69 15.26 -5.12
CA ASP A 62 -8.25 15.97 -6.26
C ASP A 62 -7.25 16.06 -7.42
N LEU A 63 -7.74 15.83 -8.64
CA LEU A 63 -6.93 15.88 -9.86
C LEU A 63 -6.22 17.23 -10.02
N GLY A 64 -6.91 18.34 -9.72
CA GLY A 64 -6.37 19.69 -9.86
C GLY A 64 -5.08 19.89 -9.05
N ASP A 65 -5.02 19.32 -7.85
CA ASP A 65 -3.88 19.45 -6.95
C ASP A 65 -2.68 18.58 -7.36
N ASN A 66 -2.90 17.64 -8.29
CA ASN A 66 -1.87 16.78 -8.87
C ASN A 66 -1.30 17.34 -10.20
N LEU A 67 -1.77 18.50 -10.66
CA LEU A 67 -1.27 19.15 -11.89
C LEU A 67 0.06 19.87 -11.64
N ASN A 68 1.07 19.10 -11.27
CA ASN A 68 2.41 19.55 -10.94
C ASN A 68 3.45 18.55 -11.52
N PRO A 69 4.77 18.85 -11.47
CA PRO A 69 5.79 17.96 -12.04
C PRO A 69 5.78 16.54 -11.47
N VAL A 70 5.56 16.37 -10.17
CA VAL A 70 5.50 15.06 -9.51
C VAL A 70 4.27 14.29 -9.99
N GLY A 71 3.10 14.92 -9.96
CA GLY A 71 1.87 14.34 -10.47
C GLY A 71 1.98 13.91 -11.93
N ARG A 72 2.62 14.73 -12.79
CA ARG A 72 2.84 14.37 -14.20
C ARG A 72 3.64 13.08 -14.35
N VAL A 73 4.71 12.91 -13.56
CA VAL A 73 5.53 11.68 -13.58
C VAL A 73 4.69 10.49 -13.13
N TYR A 74 3.99 10.62 -12.02
CA TYR A 74 3.22 9.49 -11.44
C TYR A 74 1.98 9.13 -12.28
N TYR A 75 1.30 10.09 -12.91
CA TYR A 75 0.24 9.78 -13.88
C TYR A 75 0.79 9.01 -15.09
N SER A 76 1.99 9.34 -15.54
CA SER A 76 2.62 8.60 -16.65
C SER A 76 2.92 7.16 -16.24
N PHE A 77 3.54 6.93 -15.08
CA PHE A 77 3.78 5.58 -14.55
C PHE A 77 2.47 4.83 -14.28
N SER A 78 1.50 5.51 -13.67
CA SER A 78 0.20 4.91 -13.38
C SER A 78 -0.49 4.40 -14.65
N THR A 79 -0.44 5.20 -15.72
CA THR A 79 -1.09 4.85 -17.00
C THR A 79 -0.36 3.73 -17.74
N LEU A 80 0.98 3.78 -17.77
CA LEU A 80 1.78 2.88 -18.59
C LEU A 80 2.19 1.59 -17.89
N LEU A 81 2.24 1.59 -16.55
CA LEU A 81 2.74 0.48 -15.75
C LEU A 81 1.73 0.02 -14.68
N CYS A 82 1.43 0.87 -13.69
CA CYS A 82 0.72 0.44 -12.49
C CYS A 82 -0.70 -0.06 -12.79
N THR A 83 -1.49 0.71 -13.53
CA THR A 83 -2.86 0.34 -13.88
C THR A 83 -2.92 -0.91 -14.77
N PRO A 84 -2.12 -1.05 -15.85
CA PRO A 84 -2.06 -2.29 -16.64
C PRO A 84 -1.59 -3.49 -15.82
N CYS A 85 -0.58 -3.31 -14.94
CA CYS A 85 -0.09 -4.37 -14.06
C CYS A 85 -1.20 -4.87 -13.13
N SER A 86 -1.86 -3.98 -12.41
CA SER A 86 -2.98 -4.31 -11.54
C SER A 86 -4.12 -4.98 -12.31
N ARG A 87 -4.48 -4.44 -13.47
CA ARG A 87 -5.58 -4.96 -14.31
C ARG A 87 -5.31 -6.37 -14.84
N SER A 88 -4.07 -6.76 -15.02
CA SER A 88 -3.70 -8.10 -15.50
C SER A 88 -3.85 -9.19 -14.44
N GLN A 89 -4.05 -8.82 -13.18
CA GLN A 89 -4.23 -9.73 -12.05
C GLN A 89 -5.71 -10.10 -11.85
N GLU A 90 -5.96 -11.09 -11.01
CA GLU A 90 -7.27 -11.75 -10.86
C GLU A 90 -8.44 -10.77 -10.57
N VAL A 91 -8.27 -9.82 -9.63
CA VAL A 91 -9.33 -8.87 -9.27
C VAL A 91 -9.26 -7.62 -10.13
N GLY A 92 -8.05 -7.11 -10.39
CA GLY A 92 -7.82 -5.99 -11.30
C GLY A 92 -8.44 -4.67 -10.84
N MET A 93 -8.28 -4.31 -9.56
CA MET A 93 -8.90 -3.10 -8.99
C MET A 93 -8.37 -1.80 -9.61
N CYS A 94 -7.16 -1.79 -10.16
CA CYS A 94 -6.55 -0.65 -10.85
C CYS A 94 -6.47 0.63 -9.99
N LEU A 95 -5.97 0.50 -8.77
CA LEU A 95 -5.82 1.64 -7.86
C LEU A 95 -4.92 2.72 -8.47
N GLY A 96 -3.75 2.31 -8.99
CA GLY A 96 -2.80 3.18 -9.67
C GLY A 96 -2.00 4.09 -8.73
N ALA A 97 -0.88 4.60 -9.22
CA ALA A 97 0.06 5.43 -8.43
C ALA A 97 -0.48 6.80 -8.02
N GLN A 98 -1.69 7.15 -8.43
CA GLN A 98 -2.37 8.42 -8.10
C GLN A 98 -3.60 8.22 -7.21
N ALA A 99 -3.61 7.14 -6.43
CA ALA A 99 -4.59 6.95 -5.38
C ALA A 99 -4.29 7.89 -4.21
N GLY A 100 -5.12 8.90 -4.00
CA GLY A 100 -5.03 9.81 -2.89
C GLY A 100 -5.36 9.18 -1.54
N GLU A 101 -5.18 9.92 -0.46
CA GLU A 101 -5.36 9.44 0.92
C GLU A 101 -6.74 8.86 1.18
N LYS A 102 -7.81 9.49 0.67
CA LYS A 102 -9.18 9.00 0.84
C LYS A 102 -9.39 7.62 0.22
N GLN A 103 -8.77 7.37 -0.94
CA GLN A 103 -8.88 6.09 -1.60
C GLN A 103 -8.08 5.02 -0.86
N MET A 104 -6.86 5.36 -0.40
CA MET A 104 -6.05 4.47 0.44
C MET A 104 -6.77 4.11 1.74
N GLN A 105 -7.39 5.09 2.40
CA GLN A 105 -8.18 4.85 3.61
C GLN A 105 -9.32 3.87 3.36
N LYS A 106 -10.05 4.00 2.23
CA LYS A 106 -11.13 3.06 1.88
C LYS A 106 -10.60 1.64 1.72
N VAL A 107 -9.48 1.46 1.01
CA VAL A 107 -8.85 0.15 0.82
C VAL A 107 -8.46 -0.47 2.16
N VAL A 108 -7.76 0.29 2.99
CA VAL A 108 -7.28 -0.15 4.31
C VAL A 108 -8.44 -0.49 5.25
N ASN A 109 -9.48 0.34 5.29
CA ASN A 109 -10.67 0.07 6.09
C ASN A 109 -11.42 -1.19 5.59
N SER A 110 -11.50 -1.38 4.27
CA SER A 110 -12.10 -2.58 3.67
C SER A 110 -11.32 -3.85 3.99
N ALA A 111 -10.01 -3.72 4.23
CA ALA A 111 -9.13 -4.80 4.70
C ALA A 111 -9.26 -5.09 6.22
N GLY A 112 -10.16 -4.39 6.94
CA GLY A 112 -10.48 -4.65 8.33
C GLY A 112 -9.65 -3.88 9.36
N PHE A 113 -8.89 -2.88 8.92
CA PHE A 113 -8.20 -1.97 9.84
C PHE A 113 -9.16 -0.91 10.38
N SER A 114 -9.07 -0.61 11.68
CA SER A 114 -9.93 0.36 12.35
C SER A 114 -9.31 1.75 12.48
N ARG A 115 -7.98 1.84 12.39
CA ARG A 115 -7.21 3.07 12.54
C ARG A 115 -6.31 3.29 11.33
N PHE A 116 -6.46 4.44 10.70
CA PHE A 116 -5.65 4.86 9.55
C PHE A 116 -5.28 6.33 9.70
N ARG A 117 -4.03 6.66 9.45
CA ARG A 117 -3.56 8.04 9.43
C ARG A 117 -2.36 8.22 8.50
N ARG A 118 -2.19 9.42 7.98
CA ARG A 118 -0.91 9.83 7.41
C ARG A 118 0.08 10.04 8.55
N ALA A 119 1.16 9.27 8.56
CA ALA A 119 2.22 9.37 9.57
C ALA A 119 3.22 10.48 9.21
N THR A 120 3.63 10.52 7.93
CA THR A 120 4.53 11.56 7.38
C THR A 120 4.44 11.58 5.86
N GLN A 121 5.18 12.50 5.25
CA GLN A 121 5.30 12.59 3.80
C GLN A 121 6.67 13.14 3.39
N THR A 122 7.04 12.86 2.15
CA THR A 122 8.13 13.50 1.43
C THR A 122 7.59 14.23 0.20
N PRO A 123 8.39 14.94 -0.59
CA PRO A 123 7.93 15.47 -1.86
C PRO A 123 7.43 14.42 -2.86
N PHE A 124 7.82 13.14 -2.66
CA PHE A 124 7.55 12.05 -3.61
C PHE A 124 6.69 10.93 -3.03
N ASN A 125 6.59 10.80 -1.71
CA ASN A 125 5.85 9.70 -1.07
C ASN A 125 4.93 10.19 0.04
N LEU A 126 3.83 9.49 0.21
CA LEU A 126 2.98 9.51 1.39
C LEU A 126 3.27 8.28 2.23
N VAL A 127 3.38 8.45 3.53
CA VAL A 127 3.60 7.35 4.48
C VAL A 127 2.38 7.27 5.39
N TYR A 128 1.69 6.14 5.33
CA TYR A 128 0.53 5.87 6.15
C TYR A 128 0.82 4.84 7.22
N GLU A 129 0.13 4.95 8.33
CA GLU A 129 0.06 3.94 9.38
C GLU A 129 -1.37 3.41 9.47
N ALA A 130 -1.50 2.09 9.44
CA ALA A 130 -2.74 1.41 9.74
C ALA A 130 -2.57 0.47 10.94
N ARG A 131 -3.58 0.40 11.80
CA ARG A 131 -3.60 -0.49 12.96
C ARG A 131 -4.92 -1.25 13.06
N PRO A 132 -4.87 -2.43 13.66
CA PRO A 132 -6.04 -3.24 13.97
C PRO A 132 -7.15 -2.48 14.65
#